data_4e77bfc746bed42013fbee749bcc7673
#
_entry.id   4e77bfc746bed42013fbee749bcc7673
#
_cell.length_a   1.000
_cell.length_b   1.000
_cell.length_c   1.000
_cell.angle_alpha   90.00
_cell.angle_beta   90.00
_cell.angle_gamma   90.00
#
_symmetry.space_group_name_H-M   'P 1'
#
loop_
_entity.id
_entity.type
_entity.pdbx_description
1 polymer ?
#
loop_
_entity_poly.entity_id
_entity_poly.type
_entity_poly.pdbx_seq_one_letter_code
_entity_poly.pdbx_strand_id
1 'polypeptide(L)'
;MKKAIIDLGKFDYLFGKASGTKNASHNLPRTKQNLAQMRRLGVPDDVNGQILIQNHFDGIVNEPSNIIKTWTYKNSQFEIRESLFAGPGGFAKFESAWEIMSDGTRRFTTVIIKGGH
;
A
#
# COMPACT_ATOMS: atom_id res chain seq x y z
N MET A 1 -13.17 -9.73 -11.50
CA MET A 1 -12.03 -8.86 -11.14
C MET A 1 -11.29 -9.44 -9.94
N LYS A 2 -9.97 -9.36 -9.96
CA LYS A 2 -9.16 -9.82 -8.83
C LYS A 2 -9.11 -8.74 -7.77
N LYS A 3 -9.06 -9.17 -6.51
CA LYS A 3 -8.90 -8.25 -5.38
C LYS A 3 -7.44 -8.19 -4.96
N ALA A 4 -7.02 -7.05 -4.42
CA ALA A 4 -5.72 -6.90 -3.79
C ALA A 4 -5.71 -7.69 -2.48
N ILE A 5 -4.67 -8.48 -2.24
CA ILE A 5 -4.51 -9.20 -0.99
C ILE A 5 -3.69 -8.32 -0.05
N ILE A 6 -4.31 -7.84 1.03
CA ILE A 6 -3.67 -6.98 2.02
C ILE A 6 -3.78 -7.67 3.38
N ASP A 7 -2.67 -8.16 3.89
CA ASP A 7 -2.64 -8.80 5.22
C ASP A 7 -2.99 -7.76 6.29
N LEU A 8 -3.68 -8.19 7.34
CA LEU A 8 -4.14 -7.29 8.41
C LEU A 8 -2.99 -6.48 9.03
N GLY A 9 -1.84 -7.11 9.24
CA GLY A 9 -0.68 -6.40 9.78
C GLY A 9 -0.17 -5.27 8.89
N LYS A 10 -0.47 -5.30 7.59
CA LYS A 10 -0.10 -4.22 6.69
C LYS A 10 -0.95 -2.97 6.90
N PHE A 11 -2.19 -3.11 7.36
CA PHE A 11 -2.98 -1.95 7.75
C PHE A 11 -2.39 -1.25 8.97
N ASP A 12 -1.88 -2.01 9.95
CA ASP A 12 -1.18 -1.41 11.09
C ASP A 12 0.04 -0.61 10.63
N TYR A 13 0.81 -1.15 9.69
CA TYR A 13 1.95 -0.45 9.10
C TYR A 13 1.50 0.85 8.41
N LEU A 14 0.41 0.80 7.63
CA LEU A 14 -0.09 1.97 6.90
C LEU A 14 -0.61 3.06 7.85
N PHE A 15 -1.21 2.66 8.98
CA PHE A 15 -1.81 3.61 9.93
C PHE A 15 -0.87 3.97 11.09
N GLY A 16 0.42 3.65 10.97
CA GLY A 16 1.41 4.07 11.94
C GLY A 16 1.42 3.27 13.23
N LYS A 17 0.86 2.06 13.22
CA LYS A 17 0.77 1.20 14.40
C LYS A 17 1.79 0.06 14.43
N ALA A 18 2.60 -0.09 13.38
CA ALA A 18 3.58 -1.17 13.32
C ALA A 18 4.69 -0.93 14.33
N SER A 19 4.74 -1.78 15.36
CA SER A 19 5.74 -1.71 16.41
C SER A 19 5.97 -3.10 16.98
N GLY A 20 7.10 -3.31 17.66
CA GLY A 20 7.40 -4.58 18.32
C GLY A 20 7.58 -5.76 17.37
N THR A 21 7.78 -5.51 16.08
CA THR A 21 8.03 -6.56 15.11
C THR A 21 9.52 -6.81 14.93
N LYS A 22 9.85 -7.92 14.29
CA LYS A 22 11.24 -8.29 13.97
C LYS A 22 11.98 -7.21 13.19
N ASN A 23 11.28 -6.42 12.40
CA ASN A 23 11.84 -5.37 11.55
C ASN A 23 11.44 -3.96 12.01
N ALA A 24 11.15 -3.79 13.30
CA ALA A 24 10.67 -2.52 13.84
C ALA A 24 11.61 -1.35 13.53
N SER A 25 12.93 -1.56 13.60
CA SER A 25 13.91 -0.51 13.34
C SER A 25 13.86 -0.01 11.89
N HIS A 26 13.49 -0.86 10.95
CA HIS A 26 13.33 -0.48 9.54
C HIS A 26 11.94 0.12 9.27
N ASN A 27 10.92 -0.37 9.97
CA ASN A 27 9.53 0.00 9.71
C ASN A 27 9.12 1.29 10.39
N LEU A 28 9.71 1.63 11.55
CA LEU A 28 9.28 2.79 12.33
C LEU A 28 9.32 4.12 11.56
N PRO A 29 10.41 4.49 10.84
CA PRO A 29 10.40 5.75 10.09
C PRO A 29 9.33 5.76 9.00
N ARG A 30 9.15 4.65 8.29
CA ARG A 30 8.17 4.54 7.23
C ARG A 30 6.74 4.56 7.76
N THR A 31 6.49 3.88 8.87
CA THR A 31 5.15 3.85 9.46
C THR A 31 4.75 5.23 9.99
N LYS A 32 5.68 6.00 10.54
CA LYS A 32 5.42 7.39 10.95
C LYS A 32 5.09 8.27 9.76
N GLN A 33 5.83 8.13 8.66
CA GLN A 33 5.57 8.86 7.43
C GLN A 33 4.19 8.51 6.88
N ASN A 34 3.85 7.23 6.86
CA ASN A 34 2.53 6.77 6.41
C ASN A 34 1.41 7.33 7.26
N LEU A 35 1.57 7.36 8.58
CA LEU A 35 0.58 7.93 9.50
C LEU A 35 0.32 9.39 9.17
N ALA A 36 1.37 10.19 8.99
CA ALA A 36 1.25 11.60 8.65
C ALA A 36 0.49 11.77 7.33
N GLN A 37 0.80 10.95 6.33
CA GLN A 37 0.13 11.02 5.04
C GLN A 37 -1.34 10.60 5.15
N MET A 38 -1.64 9.54 5.90
CA MET A 38 -3.03 9.11 6.08
C MET A 38 -3.86 10.19 6.75
N ARG A 39 -3.31 10.87 7.77
CA ARG A 39 -3.98 11.99 8.42
C ARG A 39 -4.24 13.14 7.45
N ARG A 40 -3.24 13.49 6.65
CA ARG A 40 -3.38 14.55 5.64
C ARG A 40 -4.47 14.21 4.61
N LEU A 41 -4.53 12.94 4.20
CA LEU A 41 -5.50 12.48 3.21
C LEU A 41 -6.91 12.29 3.78
N GLY A 42 -7.07 12.40 5.09
CA GLY A 42 -8.36 12.20 5.73
C GLY A 42 -8.80 10.73 5.78
N VAL A 43 -7.84 9.80 5.77
CA VAL A 43 -8.12 8.38 5.86
C VAL A 43 -8.17 7.99 7.34
N PRO A 44 -9.35 7.61 7.88
CA PRO A 44 -9.44 7.27 9.29
C PRO A 44 -8.74 5.95 9.60
N ASP A 45 -8.27 5.84 10.83
CA ASP A 45 -7.59 4.64 11.34
C ASP A 45 -8.61 3.67 11.92
N ASP A 46 -9.49 3.18 11.07
CA ASP A 46 -10.56 2.26 11.43
C ASP A 46 -10.99 1.45 10.19
N VAL A 47 -12.09 0.71 10.31
CA VAL A 47 -12.59 -0.12 9.21
C VAL A 47 -12.94 0.73 7.99
N ASN A 48 -13.40 1.96 8.16
CA ASN A 48 -13.74 2.83 7.02
C ASN A 48 -12.48 3.21 6.23
N GLY A 49 -11.39 3.51 6.92
CA GLY A 49 -10.11 3.77 6.27
C GLY A 49 -9.56 2.55 5.56
N GLN A 50 -9.71 1.37 6.17
CA GLN A 50 -9.31 0.12 5.54
C GLN A 50 -10.08 -0.13 4.25
N ILE A 51 -11.38 0.15 4.25
CA ILE A 51 -12.22 0.00 3.05
C ILE A 51 -11.76 0.95 1.94
N LEU A 52 -11.46 2.21 2.29
CA LEU A 52 -10.95 3.17 1.30
C LEU A 52 -9.67 2.67 0.63
N ILE A 53 -8.74 2.18 1.42
CA ILE A 53 -7.45 1.67 0.92
C ILE A 53 -7.66 0.39 0.10
N GLN A 54 -8.46 -0.54 0.61
CA GLN A 54 -8.73 -1.79 -0.10
C GLN A 54 -9.38 -1.52 -1.46
N ASN A 55 -10.38 -0.66 -1.51
CA ASN A 55 -11.07 -0.33 -2.76
C ASN A 55 -10.12 0.32 -3.76
N HIS A 56 -9.25 1.21 -3.30
CA HIS A 56 -8.26 1.84 -4.17
C HIS A 56 -7.35 0.77 -4.80
N PHE A 57 -6.78 -0.09 -3.97
CA PHE A 57 -5.85 -1.10 -4.46
C PHE A 57 -6.54 -2.19 -5.29
N ASP A 58 -7.80 -2.53 -5.01
CA ASP A 58 -8.56 -3.45 -5.86
C ASP A 58 -8.64 -2.93 -7.30
N GLY A 59 -8.84 -1.63 -7.47
CA GLY A 59 -8.80 -1.02 -8.80
C GLY A 59 -7.41 -1.05 -9.43
N ILE A 60 -6.38 -0.79 -8.61
CA ILE A 60 -5.00 -0.70 -9.08
C ILE A 60 -4.49 -2.04 -9.63
N VAL A 61 -4.75 -3.14 -8.93
CA VAL A 61 -4.22 -4.46 -9.34
C VAL A 61 -4.92 -5.02 -10.60
N ASN A 62 -6.00 -4.40 -11.04
CA ASN A 62 -6.71 -4.78 -12.25
C ASN A 62 -6.36 -3.91 -13.47
N GLU A 63 -5.44 -2.95 -13.33
CA GLU A 63 -5.06 -2.03 -14.40
C GLU A 63 -3.59 -2.18 -14.74
N PRO A 64 -3.22 -2.94 -15.80
CA PRO A 64 -1.81 -3.18 -16.11
C PRO A 64 -1.01 -1.93 -16.47
N SER A 65 -1.67 -0.88 -16.94
CA SER A 65 -0.97 0.34 -17.38
C SER A 65 -0.27 1.08 -16.25
N ASN A 66 -0.56 0.77 -14.99
CA ASN A 66 0.06 1.44 -13.86
C ASN A 66 1.35 0.76 -13.36
N ILE A 67 1.76 -0.35 -13.97
CA ILE A 67 3.00 -1.04 -13.61
C ILE A 67 4.19 -0.24 -14.14
N ILE A 68 5.11 0.14 -13.25
CA ILE A 68 6.30 0.92 -13.62
C ILE A 68 7.59 0.11 -13.52
N LYS A 69 7.59 -1.02 -12.81
CA LYS A 69 8.78 -1.85 -12.65
C LYS A 69 8.36 -3.27 -12.27
N THR A 70 9.14 -4.25 -12.74
CA THR A 70 8.99 -5.66 -12.32
C THR A 70 10.37 -6.23 -12.01
N TRP A 71 10.43 -7.19 -11.08
CA TRP A 71 11.68 -7.90 -10.78
C TRP A 71 11.37 -9.27 -10.18
N THR A 72 12.39 -10.11 -10.12
CA THR A 72 12.32 -11.44 -9.52
C THR A 72 13.31 -11.52 -8.38
N TYR A 73 12.89 -12.10 -7.27
CA TYR A 73 13.73 -12.33 -6.09
C TYR A 73 13.35 -13.64 -5.44
N LYS A 74 14.32 -14.55 -5.28
CA LYS A 74 14.13 -15.86 -4.64
C LYS A 74 12.93 -16.63 -5.19
N ASN A 75 12.84 -16.75 -6.51
CA ASN A 75 11.76 -17.45 -7.21
C ASN A 75 10.38 -16.80 -7.10
N SER A 76 10.28 -15.63 -6.49
CA SER A 76 9.06 -14.83 -6.46
C SER A 76 9.15 -13.68 -7.42
N GLN A 77 8.02 -13.31 -8.00
CA GLN A 77 7.92 -12.17 -8.91
C GLN A 77 7.25 -11.01 -8.20
N PHE A 78 7.73 -9.82 -8.48
CA PHE A 78 7.25 -8.59 -7.86
C PHE A 78 7.03 -7.51 -8.90
N GLU A 79 6.19 -6.55 -8.55
CA GLU A 79 5.94 -5.37 -9.39
C GLU A 79 5.74 -4.13 -8.52
N ILE A 80 6.07 -2.97 -9.09
CA ILE A 80 5.72 -1.67 -8.50
C ILE A 80 4.66 -1.04 -9.38
N ARG A 81 3.61 -0.55 -8.76
CA ARG A 81 2.52 0.17 -9.43
C ARG A 81 2.44 1.60 -8.90
N GLU A 82 2.23 2.53 -9.82
CA GLU A 82 2.06 3.94 -9.49
C GLU A 82 0.58 4.30 -9.63
N SER A 83 0.04 5.00 -8.63
CA SER A 83 -1.36 5.39 -8.66
C SER A 83 -1.57 6.71 -7.95
N LEU A 84 -2.68 7.38 -8.27
CA LEU A 84 -3.12 8.58 -7.57
C LEU A 84 -4.26 8.19 -6.63
N PHE A 85 -4.03 8.36 -5.34
CA PHE A 85 -5.06 8.14 -4.32
C PHE A 85 -5.71 9.47 -3.97
N ALA A 86 -7.04 9.53 -4.03
CA ALA A 86 -7.80 10.70 -3.61
C ALA A 86 -8.60 10.33 -2.36
N GLY A 87 -8.24 10.94 -1.23
CA GLY A 87 -8.96 10.79 0.03
C GLY A 87 -9.82 12.01 0.31
N PRO A 88 -10.62 11.98 1.40
CA PRO A 88 -11.47 13.11 1.75
C PRO A 88 -10.73 14.43 2.01
N GLY A 89 -9.48 14.34 2.47
CA GLY A 89 -8.67 15.51 2.82
C GLY A 89 -7.65 15.93 1.77
N GLY A 90 -7.53 15.19 0.66
CA GLY A 90 -6.56 15.51 -0.37
C GLY A 90 -6.15 14.30 -1.18
N PHE A 91 -5.07 14.44 -1.93
CA PHE A 91 -4.58 13.35 -2.78
C PHE A 91 -3.06 13.19 -2.64
N ALA A 92 -2.59 12.00 -3.01
CA ALA A 92 -1.17 11.67 -3.00
C ALA A 92 -0.89 10.63 -4.08
N LYS A 93 0.37 10.61 -4.52
CA LYS A 93 0.85 9.58 -5.43
C LYS A 93 1.32 8.39 -4.59
N PHE A 94 0.80 7.22 -4.90
CA PHE A 94 1.22 5.97 -4.26
C PHE A 94 2.15 5.21 -5.20
N GLU A 95 3.29 4.78 -4.70
CA GLU A 95 4.11 3.76 -5.35
C GLU A 95 3.99 2.50 -4.50
N SER A 96 3.19 1.55 -4.95
CA SER A 96 2.88 0.34 -4.21
C SER A 96 3.62 -0.86 -4.81
N ALA A 97 4.16 -1.70 -3.94
CA ALA A 97 4.89 -2.90 -4.34
C ALA A 97 4.05 -4.13 -4.04
N TRP A 98 4.03 -5.07 -4.98
CA TRP A 98 3.16 -6.24 -4.95
C TRP A 98 3.93 -7.49 -5.29
N GLU A 99 3.66 -8.58 -4.59
CA GLU A 99 4.11 -9.91 -4.97
C GLU A 99 3.07 -10.53 -5.89
N ILE A 100 3.53 -11.09 -7.02
CA ILE A 100 2.67 -11.76 -7.98
C ILE A 100 2.56 -13.22 -7.56
N MET A 101 1.37 -13.63 -7.10
CA MET A 101 1.15 -14.99 -6.62
C MET A 101 0.96 -15.95 -7.78
N SER A 102 1.07 -17.26 -7.51
CA SER A 102 0.98 -18.29 -8.55
C SER A 102 -0.36 -18.31 -9.28
N ASP A 103 -1.44 -17.88 -8.62
CA ASP A 103 -2.78 -17.80 -9.23
C ASP A 103 -3.01 -16.47 -9.95
N GLY A 104 -1.99 -15.61 -10.02
CA GLY A 104 -2.10 -14.31 -10.66
C GLY A 104 -2.64 -13.20 -9.77
N THR A 105 -2.94 -13.49 -8.51
CA THR A 105 -3.34 -12.42 -7.57
C THR A 105 -2.13 -11.60 -7.16
N ARG A 106 -2.40 -10.43 -6.58
CA ARG A 106 -1.36 -9.49 -6.13
C ARG A 106 -1.45 -9.33 -4.62
N ARG A 107 -0.34 -9.60 -3.93
CA ARG A 107 -0.24 -9.46 -2.49
C ARG A 107 0.56 -8.21 -2.16
N PHE A 108 -0.01 -7.33 -1.34
CA PHE A 108 0.61 -6.06 -0.95
C PHE A 108 1.86 -6.30 -0.10
N THR A 109 2.96 -5.65 -0.45
CA THR A 109 4.19 -5.69 0.34
C THR A 109 4.46 -4.36 1.03
N THR A 110 4.48 -3.25 0.30
CA THR A 110 4.72 -1.94 0.88
C THR A 110 4.22 -0.83 -0.05
N VAL A 111 4.19 0.38 0.45
CA VAL A 111 3.86 1.57 -0.34
C VAL A 111 4.71 2.74 0.10
N ILE A 112 5.13 3.54 -0.87
CA ILE A 112 5.72 4.86 -0.65
C ILE A 112 4.65 5.87 -1.02
N ILE A 113 4.26 6.70 -0.06
CA ILE A 113 3.24 7.72 -0.26
C ILE A 113 3.94 9.05 -0.49
N LYS A 114 3.83 9.58 -1.71
CA LYS A 114 4.44 10.86 -2.06
C LYS A 114 3.37 11.92 -1.95
N GLY A 115 3.45 12.70 -0.88
CA GLY A 115 2.49 13.75 -0.63
C GLY A 115 2.59 14.87 -1.66
N GLY A 116 1.44 15.27 -2.18
CA GLY A 116 1.32 16.53 -2.89
C GLY A 116 1.37 17.68 -1.88
N HIS A 117 1.79 18.82 -2.34
CA HIS A 117 1.81 20.02 -1.52
C HIS A 117 0.58 20.84 -1.74
#